data_934fdd9307ebce622b51e4299da562c6
#
_entry.id   934fdd9307ebce622b51e4299da562c6
#
_cell.length_a   1.000
_cell.length_b   1.000
_cell.length_c   1.000
_cell.angle_alpha   90.00
_cell.angle_beta   90.00
_cell.angle_gamma   90.00
#
_symmetry.space_group_name_H-M   'P 1'
#
loop_
_entity.id
_entity.type
_entity.pdbx_description
1 polymer ?
#
loop_
_entity_poly.entity_id
_entity_poly.type
_entity_poly.pdbx_seq_one_letter_code
_entity_poly.pdbx_strand_id
1 'polypeptide(L)'
;MSADPAGAADETGGAISVVALDGIPEIRIGDDLPAIIVGAIEGTAGVLPLTERDVLVVTQKVVSKAEEAIVDLTGVEPRPEATDFAKEWDRDARQVEVVLREARRVVRMANGVIITETPHGFVCANGGIDASNVGPGSGDIVTLLPADPDASAERIRAAVRDRLGHDLPVIVSDSFGRPWRFGIVDVAIGVSGLEPLDDLRGTPDADGRVMKSTVRAVADEIASVAELVFGKTGRHPIALVRGAAFNRGDGHIRDVIMPAQMDLFR
;
A
#
# COMPACT_ATOMS: atom_id res chain seq x y z
N MET A 1 -39.89 -0.28 0.33
CA MET A 1 -38.91 -1.35 0.17
C MET A 1 -37.77 -0.98 1.12
N SER A 2 -37.71 -1.67 2.26
CA SER A 2 -36.72 -1.45 3.30
C SER A 2 -35.37 -2.00 2.78
N ALA A 3 -34.35 -1.15 2.66
CA ALA A 3 -32.98 -1.60 2.43
C ALA A 3 -32.53 -2.31 3.72
N ASP A 4 -32.11 -3.55 3.56
CA ASP A 4 -31.43 -4.31 4.60
C ASP A 4 -30.15 -3.55 4.99
N PRO A 5 -29.90 -3.26 6.27
CA PRO A 5 -28.64 -2.63 6.65
C PRO A 5 -27.52 -3.64 6.39
N ALA A 6 -26.54 -3.25 5.56
CA ALA A 6 -25.32 -3.99 5.35
C ALA A 6 -24.77 -4.43 6.72
N GLY A 7 -24.49 -5.73 6.86
CA GLY A 7 -24.11 -6.33 8.12
C GLY A 7 -22.94 -5.59 8.79
N ALA A 8 -23.17 -5.11 10.01
CA ALA A 8 -22.11 -4.59 10.86
C ALA A 8 -21.05 -5.70 11.02
N ALA A 9 -19.77 -5.34 10.82
CA ALA A 9 -18.66 -6.23 11.10
C ALA A 9 -18.82 -6.74 12.53
N ASP A 10 -18.71 -8.05 12.72
CA ASP A 10 -18.76 -8.69 14.05
C ASP A 10 -17.60 -8.14 14.89
N GLU A 11 -17.86 -7.11 15.69
CA GLU A 11 -16.92 -6.43 16.59
C GLU A 11 -16.52 -7.29 17.80
N THR A 12 -16.58 -8.61 17.70
CA THR A 12 -16.07 -9.45 18.78
C THR A 12 -14.57 -9.23 18.91
N GLY A 13 -14.15 -8.54 19.96
CA GLY A 13 -12.78 -8.21 20.29
C GLY A 13 -11.91 -9.47 20.40
N GLY A 14 -11.38 -9.90 19.25
CA GLY A 14 -10.44 -11.00 19.12
C GLY A 14 -8.99 -10.46 19.11
N ALA A 15 -8.05 -11.36 19.35
CA ALA A 15 -6.64 -11.03 19.18
C ALA A 15 -6.32 -10.84 17.69
N ILE A 16 -5.58 -9.79 17.36
CA ILE A 16 -4.95 -9.65 16.05
C ILE A 16 -3.54 -10.25 16.14
N SER A 17 -3.20 -11.10 15.19
CA SER A 17 -1.83 -11.61 15.03
C SER A 17 -1.31 -11.30 13.64
N VAL A 18 0.00 -11.10 13.56
CA VAL A 18 0.69 -10.78 12.30
C VAL A 18 1.84 -11.74 12.13
N VAL A 19 1.91 -12.37 10.96
CA VAL A 19 2.97 -13.31 10.62
C VAL A 19 3.63 -12.86 9.33
N ALA A 20 4.93 -12.56 9.38
CA ALA A 20 5.71 -12.33 8.17
C ALA A 20 5.85 -13.65 7.41
N LEU A 21 5.71 -13.63 6.09
CA LEU A 21 5.92 -14.82 5.26
C LEU A 21 7.42 -15.07 5.05
N ASP A 22 7.83 -16.32 5.21
CA ASP A 22 9.19 -16.78 4.99
C ASP A 22 9.41 -17.19 3.53
N GLY A 23 10.69 -17.30 3.13
CA GLY A 23 11.09 -17.89 1.86
C GLY A 23 10.84 -17.00 0.62
N ILE A 24 10.52 -15.71 0.80
CA ILE A 24 10.41 -14.76 -0.31
C ILE A 24 11.82 -14.45 -0.84
N PRO A 25 12.12 -14.79 -2.11
CA PRO A 25 13.42 -14.47 -2.72
C PRO A 25 13.54 -12.97 -3.03
N GLU A 26 14.71 -12.54 -3.47
CA GLU A 26 14.86 -11.22 -4.10
C GLU A 26 14.03 -11.19 -5.40
N ILE A 27 12.95 -10.39 -5.40
CA ILE A 27 12.05 -10.28 -6.55
C ILE A 27 12.73 -9.51 -7.69
N ARG A 28 12.56 -10.03 -8.91
CA ARG A 28 13.11 -9.49 -10.15
C ARG A 28 11.99 -9.24 -11.16
N ILE A 29 12.31 -8.48 -12.19
CA ILE A 29 11.41 -8.23 -13.32
C ILE A 29 10.97 -9.56 -13.94
N GLY A 30 9.68 -9.72 -14.10
CA GLY A 30 9.06 -10.90 -14.73
C GLY A 30 8.90 -12.11 -13.82
N ASP A 31 9.26 -12.03 -12.54
CA ASP A 31 8.96 -13.09 -11.58
C ASP A 31 7.44 -13.25 -11.41
N ASP A 32 7.00 -14.51 -11.31
CA ASP A 32 5.61 -14.84 -10.99
C ASP A 32 5.36 -14.59 -9.48
N LEU A 33 5.19 -13.31 -9.12
CA LEU A 33 4.98 -12.92 -7.72
C LEU A 33 3.78 -13.63 -7.08
N PRO A 34 2.61 -13.79 -7.73
CA PRO A 34 1.52 -14.57 -7.17
C PRO A 34 1.92 -16.01 -6.82
N ALA A 35 2.66 -16.70 -7.69
CA ALA A 35 3.10 -18.08 -7.42
C ALA A 35 4.13 -18.13 -6.26
N ILE A 36 5.03 -17.16 -6.17
CA ILE A 36 5.99 -17.04 -5.05
C ILE A 36 5.24 -16.85 -3.74
N ILE A 37 4.22 -15.99 -3.70
CA ILE A 37 3.39 -15.74 -2.52
C ILE A 37 2.66 -17.00 -2.07
N VAL A 38 2.04 -17.73 -2.99
CA VAL A 38 1.37 -19.01 -2.67
C VAL A 38 2.35 -19.98 -2.02
N GLY A 39 3.54 -20.15 -2.61
CA GLY A 39 4.57 -21.01 -2.03
C GLY A 39 5.03 -20.56 -0.64
N ALA A 40 5.13 -19.25 -0.40
CA ALA A 40 5.47 -18.72 0.91
C ALA A 40 4.36 -18.95 1.96
N ILE A 41 3.08 -18.84 1.58
CA ILE A 41 1.95 -19.18 2.46
C ILE A 41 2.02 -20.66 2.87
N GLU A 42 2.29 -21.56 1.90
CA GLU A 42 2.42 -22.99 2.18
C GLU A 42 3.64 -23.33 3.05
N GLY A 43 4.74 -22.60 2.87
CA GLY A 43 6.03 -22.85 3.55
C GLY A 43 6.16 -22.20 4.92
N THR A 44 5.37 -21.20 5.25
CA THR A 44 5.51 -20.46 6.52
C THR A 44 4.75 -21.16 7.65
N ALA A 45 5.47 -21.49 8.72
CA ALA A 45 4.87 -22.17 9.87
C ALA A 45 3.80 -21.29 10.55
N GLY A 46 2.66 -21.88 10.89
CA GLY A 46 1.57 -21.21 11.60
C GLY A 46 0.66 -20.33 10.73
N VAL A 47 0.89 -20.28 9.42
CA VAL A 47 0.01 -19.56 8.48
C VAL A 47 -1.21 -20.40 8.13
N LEU A 48 -1.01 -21.68 7.80
CA LEU A 48 -2.11 -22.59 7.50
C LEU A 48 -2.71 -23.21 8.77
N PRO A 49 -4.02 -23.51 8.79
CA PRO A 49 -5.00 -23.20 7.74
C PRO A 49 -5.34 -21.70 7.69
N LEU A 50 -5.67 -21.21 6.49
CA LEU A 50 -6.20 -19.85 6.31
C LEU A 50 -7.63 -19.75 6.90
N THR A 51 -8.01 -18.55 7.30
CA THR A 51 -9.32 -18.25 7.90
C THR A 51 -10.01 -17.09 7.16
N GLU A 52 -11.32 -16.94 7.39
CA GLU A 52 -12.13 -15.85 6.80
C GLU A 52 -11.70 -14.45 7.27
N ARG A 53 -10.94 -14.37 8.37
CA ARG A 53 -10.43 -13.11 8.93
C ARG A 53 -8.95 -12.87 8.66
N ASP A 54 -8.39 -13.56 7.68
CA ASP A 54 -7.03 -13.34 7.22
C ASP A 54 -7.01 -12.32 6.10
N VAL A 55 -6.01 -11.43 6.13
CA VAL A 55 -5.72 -10.46 5.07
C VAL A 55 -4.24 -10.56 4.74
N LEU A 56 -3.93 -10.67 3.46
CA LEU A 56 -2.56 -10.63 2.99
C LEU A 56 -2.13 -9.19 2.71
N VAL A 57 -1.00 -8.77 3.27
CA VAL A 57 -0.41 -7.45 3.00
C VAL A 57 0.91 -7.63 2.29
N VAL A 58 1.06 -6.95 1.14
CA VAL A 58 2.22 -7.05 0.25
C VAL A 58 2.80 -5.66 0.06
N THR A 59 4.10 -5.48 0.31
CA THR A 59 4.71 -4.17 0.08
C THR A 59 4.78 -3.82 -1.40
N GLN A 60 4.54 -2.55 -1.74
CA GLN A 60 4.60 -1.99 -3.09
C GLN A 60 5.85 -2.43 -3.84
N LYS A 61 6.99 -2.44 -3.20
CA LYS A 61 8.29 -2.64 -3.85
C LYS A 61 8.41 -3.97 -4.57
N VAL A 62 7.93 -5.07 -3.99
CA VAL A 62 7.99 -6.39 -4.65
C VAL A 62 7.01 -6.47 -5.81
N VAL A 63 5.87 -5.80 -5.70
CA VAL A 63 4.90 -5.69 -6.80
C VAL A 63 5.52 -4.89 -7.95
N SER A 64 6.07 -3.71 -7.68
CA SER A 64 6.70 -2.86 -8.69
C SER A 64 7.85 -3.55 -9.41
N LYS A 65 8.69 -4.30 -8.68
CA LYS A 65 9.77 -5.07 -9.31
C LYS A 65 9.22 -6.16 -10.24
N ALA A 66 8.27 -6.95 -9.79
CA ALA A 66 7.69 -8.03 -10.60
C ALA A 66 6.99 -7.49 -11.86
N GLU A 67 6.37 -6.31 -11.77
CA GLU A 67 5.59 -5.67 -12.84
C GLU A 67 6.40 -4.67 -13.67
N GLU A 68 7.75 -4.67 -13.53
CA GLU A 68 8.64 -3.78 -14.31
C GLU A 68 8.38 -2.27 -14.08
N ALA A 69 7.76 -1.89 -12.95
CA ALA A 69 7.61 -0.48 -12.56
C ALA A 69 8.93 0.07 -12.01
N ILE A 70 9.95 0.14 -12.89
CA ILE A 70 11.34 0.47 -12.57
C ILE A 70 11.87 1.47 -13.60
N VAL A 71 12.70 2.43 -13.16
CA VAL A 71 13.40 3.35 -14.03
C VAL A 71 14.91 3.22 -13.84
N ASP A 72 15.63 2.98 -14.93
CA ASP A 72 17.08 3.09 -14.99
C ASP A 72 17.47 4.58 -15.15
N LEU A 73 18.14 5.11 -14.15
CA LEU A 73 18.54 6.51 -14.09
C LEU A 73 19.70 6.84 -15.04
N THR A 74 20.42 5.86 -15.57
CA THR A 74 21.58 6.10 -16.48
C THR A 74 21.17 6.81 -17.77
N GLY A 75 19.92 6.60 -18.22
CA GLY A 75 19.34 7.25 -19.39
C GLY A 75 18.50 8.50 -19.08
N VAL A 76 18.47 8.95 -17.83
CA VAL A 76 17.63 10.09 -17.43
C VAL A 76 18.42 11.41 -17.56
N GLU A 77 17.94 12.30 -18.42
CA GLU A 77 18.45 13.67 -18.56
C GLU A 77 17.57 14.61 -17.73
N PRO A 78 18.11 15.21 -16.63
CA PRO A 78 17.35 16.11 -15.79
C PRO A 78 17.10 17.47 -16.47
N ARG A 79 15.89 18.00 -16.34
CA ARG A 79 15.55 19.37 -16.71
C ARG A 79 16.20 20.38 -15.75
N PRO A 80 16.29 21.67 -16.12
CA PRO A 80 16.90 22.69 -15.27
C PRO A 80 16.33 22.75 -13.86
N GLU A 81 15.00 22.68 -13.70
CA GLU A 81 14.32 22.73 -12.39
C GLU A 81 14.73 21.56 -11.50
N ALA A 82 14.89 20.36 -12.06
CA ALA A 82 15.36 19.19 -11.34
C ALA A 82 16.81 19.35 -10.88
N THR A 83 17.65 19.90 -11.78
CA THR A 83 19.07 20.14 -11.49
C THR A 83 19.25 21.20 -10.40
N ASP A 84 18.50 22.30 -10.45
CA ASP A 84 18.59 23.40 -9.48
C ASP A 84 18.14 22.93 -8.10
N PHE A 85 17.00 22.21 -8.01
CA PHE A 85 16.53 21.64 -6.75
C PHE A 85 17.52 20.62 -6.17
N ALA A 86 18.05 19.75 -7.01
CA ALA A 86 19.01 18.73 -6.59
C ALA A 86 20.30 19.35 -6.04
N LYS A 87 20.80 20.41 -6.66
CA LYS A 87 21.99 21.17 -6.21
C LYS A 87 21.75 21.89 -4.88
N GLU A 88 20.57 22.48 -4.69
CA GLU A 88 20.21 23.17 -3.44
C GLU A 88 20.13 22.22 -2.25
N TRP A 89 19.63 21.01 -2.47
CA TRP A 89 19.28 20.07 -1.38
C TRP A 89 20.14 18.79 -1.35
N ASP A 90 21.25 18.76 -2.07
CA ASP A 90 22.15 17.58 -2.15
C ASP A 90 21.40 16.29 -2.49
N ARG A 91 20.65 16.33 -3.62
CA ARG A 91 19.86 15.21 -4.15
C ARG A 91 20.40 14.76 -5.53
N ASP A 92 20.03 13.56 -5.95
CA ASP A 92 20.27 13.12 -7.33
C ASP A 92 19.28 13.80 -8.29
N ALA A 93 19.78 14.62 -9.22
CA ALA A 93 18.95 15.33 -10.18
C ALA A 93 18.13 14.40 -11.07
N ARG A 94 18.64 13.19 -11.35
CA ARG A 94 17.94 12.17 -12.15
C ARG A 94 16.72 11.64 -11.41
N GLN A 95 16.85 11.38 -10.10
CA GLN A 95 15.72 10.97 -9.27
C GLN A 95 14.68 12.08 -9.18
N VAL A 96 15.11 13.33 -8.97
CA VAL A 96 14.21 14.50 -8.98
C VAL A 96 13.47 14.60 -10.31
N GLU A 97 14.16 14.41 -11.43
CA GLU A 97 13.54 14.40 -12.76
C GLU A 97 12.45 13.34 -12.89
N VAL A 98 12.71 12.10 -12.43
CA VAL A 98 11.72 11.02 -12.47
C VAL A 98 10.49 11.38 -11.62
N VAL A 99 10.70 11.93 -10.42
CA VAL A 99 9.58 12.41 -9.57
C VAL A 99 8.73 13.44 -10.29
N LEU A 100 9.34 14.39 -10.99
CA LEU A 100 8.63 15.44 -11.72
C LEU A 100 7.91 14.90 -12.98
N ARG A 101 8.43 13.85 -13.62
CA ARG A 101 7.79 13.19 -14.77
C ARG A 101 6.56 12.40 -14.35
N GLU A 102 6.65 11.66 -13.25
CA GLU A 102 5.59 10.80 -12.74
C GLU A 102 4.49 11.59 -12.00
N ALA A 103 4.76 12.83 -11.61
CA ALA A 103 3.81 13.65 -10.90
C ALA A 103 2.67 14.14 -11.82
N ARG A 104 1.43 13.84 -11.46
CA ARG A 104 0.28 14.54 -12.03
C ARG A 104 0.32 16.04 -11.72
N ARG A 105 0.76 16.37 -10.51
CA ARG A 105 0.91 17.75 -10.02
C ARG A 105 1.92 17.80 -8.88
N VAL A 106 2.77 18.81 -8.90
CA VAL A 106 3.63 19.16 -7.76
C VAL A 106 2.81 19.99 -6.78
N VAL A 107 2.68 19.51 -5.55
CA VAL A 107 1.97 20.20 -4.46
C VAL A 107 2.92 21.14 -3.73
N ARG A 108 4.14 20.68 -3.44
CA ARG A 108 5.17 21.46 -2.74
C ARG A 108 6.56 20.90 -3.01
N MET A 109 7.52 21.81 -3.16
CA MET A 109 8.95 21.49 -3.19
C MET A 109 9.63 22.33 -2.11
N ALA A 110 10.16 21.72 -1.06
CA ALA A 110 10.86 22.42 0.01
C ALA A 110 11.66 21.44 0.87
N ASN A 111 12.74 21.92 1.48
CA ASN A 111 13.55 21.16 2.44
C ASN A 111 14.01 19.80 1.91
N GLY A 112 14.35 19.72 0.61
CA GLY A 112 14.79 18.50 -0.03
C GLY A 112 13.70 17.43 -0.28
N VAL A 113 12.43 17.77 -0.05
CA VAL A 113 11.27 16.88 -0.27
C VAL A 113 10.34 17.48 -1.32
N ILE A 114 9.87 16.63 -2.22
CA ILE A 114 8.89 16.99 -3.25
C ILE A 114 7.60 16.27 -2.91
N ILE A 115 6.56 17.02 -2.53
CA ILE A 115 5.22 16.46 -2.35
C ILE A 115 4.50 16.55 -3.69
N THR A 116 4.06 15.42 -4.20
CA THR A 116 3.35 15.34 -5.48
C THR A 116 2.02 14.63 -5.34
N GLU A 117 1.12 14.94 -6.25
CA GLU A 117 -0.05 14.13 -6.53
C GLU A 117 0.30 13.14 -7.64
N THR A 118 0.14 11.85 -7.36
CA THR A 118 0.42 10.77 -8.32
C THR A 118 -0.72 10.63 -9.33
N PRO A 119 -0.55 9.89 -10.44
CA PRO A 119 -1.65 9.54 -11.36
C PRO A 119 -2.81 8.83 -10.67
N HIS A 120 -2.54 8.06 -9.60
CA HIS A 120 -3.54 7.38 -8.77
C HIS A 120 -4.37 8.33 -7.89
N GLY A 121 -3.87 9.57 -7.68
CA GLY A 121 -4.48 10.57 -6.79
C GLY A 121 -3.88 10.63 -5.39
N PHE A 122 -2.89 9.80 -5.07
CA PHE A 122 -2.18 9.89 -3.79
C PHE A 122 -1.36 11.17 -3.71
N VAL A 123 -1.39 11.83 -2.55
CA VAL A 123 -0.51 12.96 -2.27
C VAL A 123 0.56 12.51 -1.29
N CYS A 124 1.77 12.31 -1.79
CA CYS A 124 2.86 11.74 -1.00
C CYS A 124 4.22 12.35 -1.37
N ALA A 125 5.23 12.04 -0.56
CA ALA A 125 6.60 12.47 -0.81
C ALA A 125 7.19 11.73 -2.01
N ASN A 126 7.84 12.47 -2.89
CA ASN A 126 8.55 11.97 -4.07
C ASN A 126 7.71 11.05 -4.97
N GLY A 127 6.38 11.20 -4.97
CA GLY A 127 5.47 10.39 -5.80
C GLY A 127 5.47 8.89 -5.48
N GLY A 128 5.88 8.49 -4.28
CA GLY A 128 6.07 7.08 -3.94
C GLY A 128 7.28 6.43 -4.63
N ILE A 129 8.15 7.23 -5.29
CA ILE A 129 9.37 6.73 -5.92
C ILE A 129 10.41 6.41 -4.86
N ASP A 130 10.95 5.20 -4.91
CA ASP A 130 11.93 4.72 -3.93
C ASP A 130 13.21 4.21 -4.62
N ALA A 131 14.35 4.67 -4.12
CA ALA A 131 15.69 4.24 -4.53
C ALA A 131 16.30 3.22 -3.57
N SER A 132 15.63 2.89 -2.46
CA SER A 132 16.15 2.01 -1.42
C SER A 132 15.85 0.54 -1.72
N ASN A 133 16.77 -0.37 -1.40
CA ASN A 133 16.57 -1.82 -1.53
C ASN A 133 16.13 -2.31 -2.93
N VAL A 134 16.63 -1.68 -3.99
CA VAL A 134 16.25 -2.01 -5.39
C VAL A 134 17.11 -3.16 -5.94
N GLY A 135 18.07 -3.68 -5.16
CA GLY A 135 18.95 -4.79 -5.54
C GLY A 135 20.42 -4.36 -5.77
N PRO A 136 21.29 -5.29 -6.17
CA PRO A 136 22.68 -5.00 -6.51
C PRO A 136 22.76 -3.99 -7.66
N GLY A 137 23.53 -2.90 -7.49
CA GLY A 137 23.57 -1.77 -8.43
C GLY A 137 22.63 -0.63 -8.05
N SER A 138 22.06 -0.67 -6.85
CA SER A 138 21.18 0.37 -6.29
C SER A 138 21.91 1.71 -6.21
N GLY A 139 21.59 2.62 -7.04
CA GLY A 139 22.13 3.98 -7.19
C GLY A 139 21.67 4.54 -8.51
N ASP A 140 21.50 3.68 -9.50
CA ASP A 140 21.02 4.04 -10.83
C ASP A 140 19.63 3.46 -11.15
N ILE A 141 18.93 2.89 -10.15
CA ILE A 141 17.61 2.31 -10.33
C ILE A 141 16.65 2.86 -9.26
N VAL A 142 15.44 3.21 -9.68
CA VAL A 142 14.34 3.56 -8.78
C VAL A 142 13.09 2.74 -9.12
N THR A 143 12.28 2.43 -8.11
CA THR A 143 10.95 1.85 -8.32
C THR A 143 9.90 2.94 -8.35
N LEU A 144 8.92 2.79 -9.23
CA LEU A 144 7.68 3.55 -9.29
C LEU A 144 6.58 2.80 -8.54
N LEU A 145 5.45 3.45 -8.28
CA LEU A 145 4.25 2.73 -7.85
C LEU A 145 3.75 1.82 -8.99
N PRO A 146 3.11 0.66 -8.68
CA PRO A 146 2.45 -0.16 -9.68
C PRO A 146 1.43 0.66 -10.47
N ALA A 147 1.29 0.41 -11.76
CA ALA A 147 0.37 1.18 -12.61
C ALA A 147 -1.10 1.07 -12.17
N ASP A 148 -1.50 -0.09 -11.70
CA ASP A 148 -2.83 -0.37 -11.13
C ASP A 148 -2.68 -1.30 -9.92
N PRO A 149 -2.51 -0.74 -8.71
CA PRO A 149 -2.29 -1.53 -7.50
C PRO A 149 -3.49 -2.42 -7.10
N ASP A 150 -4.73 -2.01 -7.41
CA ASP A 150 -5.92 -2.84 -7.18
C ASP A 150 -5.89 -4.07 -8.09
N ALA A 151 -5.55 -3.91 -9.36
CA ALA A 151 -5.39 -5.04 -10.28
C ALA A 151 -4.23 -5.96 -9.87
N SER A 152 -3.16 -5.42 -9.29
CA SER A 152 -2.06 -6.21 -8.72
C SER A 152 -2.53 -7.03 -7.53
N ALA A 153 -3.30 -6.42 -6.62
CA ALA A 153 -3.91 -7.12 -5.48
C ALA A 153 -4.85 -8.24 -5.94
N GLU A 154 -5.70 -7.99 -6.95
CA GLU A 154 -6.62 -8.99 -7.48
C GLU A 154 -5.87 -10.17 -8.14
N ARG A 155 -4.78 -9.95 -8.87
CA ARG A 155 -3.97 -11.05 -9.42
C ARG A 155 -3.42 -11.97 -8.35
N ILE A 156 -2.96 -11.41 -7.23
CA ILE A 156 -2.47 -12.17 -6.09
C ILE A 156 -3.62 -12.92 -5.42
N ARG A 157 -4.75 -12.24 -5.17
CA ARG A 157 -5.96 -12.85 -4.58
C ARG A 157 -6.47 -14.02 -5.42
N ALA A 158 -6.55 -13.84 -6.75
CA ALA A 158 -6.97 -14.90 -7.66
C ALA A 158 -6.05 -16.12 -7.58
N ALA A 159 -4.73 -15.94 -7.55
CA ALA A 159 -3.78 -17.06 -7.45
C ALA A 159 -3.92 -17.82 -6.11
N VAL A 160 -4.13 -17.11 -5.00
CA VAL A 160 -4.38 -17.74 -3.69
C VAL A 160 -5.69 -18.54 -3.74
N ARG A 161 -6.76 -17.97 -4.27
CA ARG A 161 -8.06 -18.64 -4.41
C ARG A 161 -7.96 -19.88 -5.27
N ASP A 162 -7.29 -19.79 -6.43
CA ASP A 162 -7.20 -20.87 -7.39
C ASP A 162 -6.33 -22.04 -6.90
N ARG A 163 -5.29 -21.74 -6.10
CA ARG A 163 -4.34 -22.77 -5.64
C ARG A 163 -4.62 -23.29 -4.24
N LEU A 164 -5.08 -22.43 -3.34
CA LEU A 164 -5.31 -22.81 -1.93
C LEU A 164 -6.80 -22.96 -1.58
N GLY A 165 -7.71 -22.60 -2.51
CA GLY A 165 -9.16 -22.69 -2.28
C GLY A 165 -9.71 -21.65 -1.29
N HIS A 166 -8.91 -20.61 -0.94
CA HIS A 166 -9.30 -19.57 -0.02
C HIS A 166 -9.36 -18.21 -0.72
N ASP A 167 -10.49 -17.53 -0.59
CA ASP A 167 -10.67 -16.16 -1.08
C ASP A 167 -10.11 -15.16 -0.04
N LEU A 168 -8.80 -14.93 -0.10
CA LEU A 168 -8.04 -14.13 0.85
C LEU A 168 -7.96 -12.68 0.37
N PRO A 169 -8.52 -11.69 1.10
CA PRO A 169 -8.32 -10.29 0.74
C PRO A 169 -6.84 -9.90 0.72
N VAL A 170 -6.49 -9.02 -0.22
CA VAL A 170 -5.11 -8.57 -0.44
C VAL A 170 -5.04 -7.05 -0.37
N ILE A 171 -4.03 -6.54 0.33
CA ILE A 171 -3.65 -5.12 0.38
C ILE A 171 -2.24 -4.97 -0.16
N VAL A 172 -2.03 -4.04 -1.09
CA VAL A 172 -0.70 -3.54 -1.44
C VAL A 172 -0.44 -2.31 -0.61
N SER A 173 0.69 -2.26 0.12
CA SER A 173 1.03 -1.17 1.03
C SER A 173 2.28 -0.41 0.60
N ASP A 174 2.37 0.87 0.99
CA ASP A 174 3.58 1.68 0.88
C ASP A 174 3.73 2.60 2.09
N SER A 175 4.96 3.03 2.38
CA SER A 175 5.29 3.84 3.55
C SER A 175 5.13 5.33 3.26
N PHE A 176 4.12 5.98 3.83
CA PHE A 176 3.85 7.40 3.63
C PHE A 176 4.17 8.23 4.88
N GLY A 177 4.71 9.44 4.63
CA GLY A 177 4.71 10.49 5.63
C GLY A 177 3.31 11.05 5.85
N ARG A 178 3.08 11.67 7.01
CA ARG A 178 1.77 12.24 7.38
C ARG A 178 1.92 13.70 7.76
N PRO A 179 0.96 14.56 7.38
CA PRO A 179 0.94 15.95 7.85
C PRO A 179 0.96 16.01 9.38
N TRP A 180 1.77 16.95 9.92
CA TRP A 180 1.91 17.22 11.37
C TRP A 180 2.31 16.08 12.28
N ARG A 181 2.66 14.94 11.73
CA ARG A 181 3.19 13.81 12.53
C ARG A 181 4.54 13.41 11.98
N PHE A 182 5.54 13.36 12.84
CA PHE A 182 6.86 12.88 12.49
C PHE A 182 6.85 11.35 12.38
N GLY A 183 7.56 10.82 11.39
CA GLY A 183 7.61 9.39 11.08
C GLY A 183 6.68 9.01 9.92
N ILE A 184 6.94 7.83 9.37
CA ILE A 184 6.15 7.20 8.31
C ILE A 184 5.31 6.08 8.91
N VAL A 185 4.26 5.69 8.21
CA VAL A 185 3.49 4.45 8.43
C VAL A 185 3.16 3.86 7.08
N ASP A 186 2.97 2.56 7.03
CA ASP A 186 2.40 1.94 5.84
C ASP A 186 0.91 2.28 5.73
N VAL A 187 0.50 2.61 4.53
CA VAL A 187 -0.89 2.83 4.12
C VAL A 187 -1.21 1.94 2.94
N ALA A 188 -2.47 1.63 2.75
CA ALA A 188 -2.93 0.91 1.58
C ALA A 188 -2.82 1.79 0.33
N ILE A 189 -2.27 1.23 -0.75
CA ILE A 189 -2.23 1.86 -2.07
C ILE A 189 -2.93 1.02 -3.14
N GLY A 190 -3.37 -0.20 -2.79
CA GLY A 190 -4.17 -1.09 -3.61
C GLY A 190 -4.89 -2.12 -2.74
N VAL A 191 -6.11 -2.49 -3.12
CA VAL A 191 -6.93 -3.44 -2.37
C VAL A 191 -7.68 -4.39 -3.29
N SER A 192 -7.96 -5.60 -2.80
CA SER A 192 -8.90 -6.51 -3.44
C SER A 192 -9.55 -7.41 -2.39
N GLY A 193 -10.87 -7.61 -2.49
CA GLY A 193 -11.67 -8.51 -1.66
C GLY A 193 -12.13 -7.91 -0.33
N LEU A 194 -11.91 -6.62 -0.11
CA LEU A 194 -12.40 -5.90 1.07
C LEU A 194 -12.81 -4.47 0.72
N GLU A 195 -13.67 -3.90 1.56
CA GLU A 195 -13.95 -2.47 1.58
C GLU A 195 -12.82 -1.75 2.32
N PRO A 196 -12.14 -0.76 1.69
CA PRO A 196 -11.01 -0.07 2.33
C PRO A 196 -11.42 0.86 3.46
N LEU A 197 -12.68 1.29 3.45
CA LEU A 197 -13.29 2.14 4.48
C LEU A 197 -14.41 1.40 5.20
N ASP A 198 -14.54 1.66 6.49
CA ASP A 198 -15.69 1.25 7.29
C ASP A 198 -16.48 2.50 7.68
N ASP A 199 -17.61 2.70 7.01
CA ASP A 199 -18.46 3.88 7.18
C ASP A 199 -19.50 3.64 8.27
N LEU A 200 -19.22 4.12 9.46
CA LEU A 200 -20.09 3.97 10.65
C LEU A 200 -21.10 5.11 10.80
N ARG A 201 -21.18 6.04 9.82
CA ARG A 201 -22.18 7.10 9.86
C ARG A 201 -23.59 6.54 9.77
N GLY A 202 -24.45 7.01 10.66
CA GLY A 202 -25.84 6.51 10.75
C GLY A 202 -26.02 5.30 11.66
N THR A 203 -24.94 4.66 12.14
CA THR A 203 -25.00 3.58 13.11
C THR A 203 -24.93 4.11 14.56
N PRO A 204 -25.53 3.44 15.55
CA PRO A 204 -25.41 3.84 16.94
C PRO A 204 -24.02 3.44 17.49
N ASP A 205 -23.47 4.26 18.38
CA ASP A 205 -22.34 3.89 19.24
C ASP A 205 -22.79 2.98 20.41
N ALA A 206 -21.86 2.60 21.30
CA ALA A 206 -22.12 1.72 22.43
C ALA A 206 -23.20 2.27 23.41
N ASP A 207 -23.40 3.58 23.43
CA ASP A 207 -24.40 4.27 24.26
C ASP A 207 -25.69 4.58 23.49
N GLY A 208 -25.82 4.10 22.25
CA GLY A 208 -27.00 4.30 21.39
C GLY A 208 -27.06 5.65 20.67
N ARG A 209 -25.98 6.47 20.71
CA ARG A 209 -25.92 7.75 19.99
C ARG A 209 -25.50 7.52 18.54
N VAL A 210 -26.27 8.03 17.60
CA VAL A 210 -25.97 7.93 16.15
C VAL A 210 -24.69 8.65 15.81
N MET A 211 -23.70 7.94 15.26
CA MET A 211 -22.45 8.48 14.72
C MET A 211 -22.70 9.27 13.45
N LYS A 212 -22.15 10.49 13.35
CA LYS A 212 -22.43 11.41 12.22
C LYS A 212 -21.26 11.56 11.24
N SER A 213 -20.04 11.27 11.70
CA SER A 213 -18.82 11.58 10.93
C SER A 213 -17.76 10.48 10.98
N THR A 214 -18.05 9.36 11.65
CA THR A 214 -17.05 8.32 11.85
C THR A 214 -16.93 7.44 10.61
N VAL A 215 -15.76 7.51 9.96
CA VAL A 215 -15.33 6.63 8.89
C VAL A 215 -13.92 6.16 9.26
N ARG A 216 -13.70 4.85 9.29
CA ARG A 216 -12.38 4.27 9.58
C ARG A 216 -11.70 3.85 8.28
N ALA A 217 -10.41 4.13 8.16
CA ALA A 217 -9.57 3.67 7.05
C ALA A 217 -9.00 2.28 7.37
N VAL A 218 -9.85 1.25 7.33
CA VAL A 218 -9.53 -0.11 7.78
C VAL A 218 -8.35 -0.70 7.00
N ALA A 219 -8.27 -0.45 5.69
CA ALA A 219 -7.16 -0.92 4.88
C ALA A 219 -5.82 -0.31 5.34
N ASP A 220 -5.80 0.99 5.71
CA ASP A 220 -4.60 1.65 6.24
C ASP A 220 -4.22 1.11 7.64
N GLU A 221 -5.22 0.84 8.49
CA GLU A 221 -4.99 0.24 9.82
C GLU A 221 -4.32 -1.14 9.67
N ILE A 222 -4.82 -1.99 8.76
CA ILE A 222 -4.26 -3.32 8.50
C ILE A 222 -2.87 -3.23 7.88
N ALA A 223 -2.63 -2.32 6.92
CA ALA A 223 -1.32 -2.06 6.32
C ALA A 223 -0.30 -1.63 7.39
N SER A 224 -0.68 -0.69 8.27
CA SER A 224 0.18 -0.22 9.37
C SER A 224 0.52 -1.33 10.37
N VAL A 225 -0.42 -2.24 10.66
CA VAL A 225 -0.18 -3.39 11.54
C VAL A 225 0.82 -4.36 10.90
N ALA A 226 0.71 -4.61 9.59
CA ALA A 226 1.64 -5.47 8.87
C ALA A 226 3.07 -4.91 8.84
N GLU A 227 3.25 -3.57 8.76
CA GLU A 227 4.57 -2.93 8.78
C GLU A 227 5.39 -3.30 10.02
N LEU A 228 4.75 -3.56 11.16
CA LEU A 228 5.44 -3.92 12.41
C LEU A 228 6.30 -5.19 12.28
N VAL A 229 5.96 -6.10 11.35
CA VAL A 229 6.73 -7.33 11.11
C VAL A 229 7.58 -7.27 9.84
N PHE A 230 7.30 -6.38 8.89
CA PHE A 230 8.15 -6.20 7.71
C PHE A 230 9.55 -5.77 8.10
N GLY A 231 9.66 -4.78 8.95
CA GLY A 231 10.92 -4.14 9.29
C GLY A 231 11.63 -3.55 8.07
N LYS A 232 12.50 -2.60 8.27
CA LYS A 232 13.27 -1.99 7.14
C LYS A 232 14.50 -2.80 6.73
N THR A 233 14.92 -3.77 7.55
CA THR A 233 16.13 -4.58 7.34
C THR A 233 15.87 -6.08 7.31
N GLY A 234 14.65 -6.52 7.66
CA GLY A 234 14.27 -7.93 7.85
C GLY A 234 14.04 -8.72 6.57
N ARG A 235 13.92 -8.06 5.42
CA ARG A 235 13.59 -8.68 4.13
C ARG A 235 12.30 -9.50 4.14
N HIS A 236 11.32 -9.08 4.92
CA HIS A 236 9.99 -9.68 4.95
C HIS A 236 8.99 -8.72 4.27
N PRO A 237 8.81 -8.79 2.94
CA PRO A 237 7.97 -7.84 2.22
C PRO A 237 6.47 -8.22 2.22
N ILE A 238 6.09 -9.32 2.84
CA ILE A 238 4.75 -9.86 2.81
C ILE A 238 4.38 -10.40 4.20
N ALA A 239 3.18 -10.09 4.66
CA ALA A 239 2.65 -10.58 5.93
C ALA A 239 1.20 -11.01 5.81
N LEU A 240 0.81 -11.96 6.65
CA LEU A 240 -0.58 -12.32 6.92
C LEU A 240 -1.02 -11.65 8.20
N VAL A 241 -2.08 -10.86 8.13
CA VAL A 241 -2.77 -10.27 9.29
C VAL A 241 -4.02 -11.09 9.57
N ARG A 242 -4.12 -11.66 10.76
CA ARG A 242 -5.20 -12.54 11.18
C ARG A 242 -6.03 -11.92 12.30
N GLY A 243 -7.36 -12.00 12.22
CA GLY A 243 -8.28 -11.55 13.24
C GLY A 243 -8.66 -10.08 13.14
N ALA A 244 -8.21 -9.35 12.12
CA ALA A 244 -8.68 -7.99 11.87
C ALA A 244 -10.16 -7.98 11.49
N ALA A 245 -10.89 -6.97 11.97
CA ALA A 245 -12.28 -6.74 11.59
C ALA A 245 -12.30 -5.87 10.33
N PHE A 246 -12.89 -6.36 9.25
CA PHE A 246 -13.08 -5.66 7.99
C PHE A 246 -14.36 -6.14 7.31
N ASN A 247 -14.89 -5.35 6.39
CA ASN A 247 -15.99 -5.74 5.53
C ASN A 247 -15.45 -6.32 4.22
N ARG A 248 -15.92 -7.50 3.83
CA ARG A 248 -15.64 -8.03 2.49
C ARG A 248 -16.41 -7.25 1.45
N GLY A 249 -15.80 -7.03 0.30
CA GLY A 249 -16.43 -6.27 -0.78
C GLY A 249 -15.52 -6.10 -1.98
N ASP A 250 -16.01 -5.38 -2.95
CA ASP A 250 -15.29 -5.02 -4.18
C ASP A 250 -14.83 -3.55 -4.14
N GLY A 251 -14.42 -3.08 -2.95
CA GLY A 251 -13.91 -1.73 -2.75
C GLY A 251 -12.64 -1.46 -3.56
N HIS A 252 -12.38 -0.20 -3.83
CA HIS A 252 -11.20 0.25 -4.56
C HIS A 252 -10.38 1.22 -3.73
N ILE A 253 -9.07 1.24 -3.92
CA ILE A 253 -8.21 2.14 -3.18
C ILE A 253 -8.53 3.63 -3.42
N ARG A 254 -9.07 4.00 -4.55
CA ARG A 254 -9.55 5.36 -4.81
C ARG A 254 -10.60 5.85 -3.80
N ASP A 255 -11.29 4.93 -3.12
CA ASP A 255 -12.36 5.28 -2.17
C ASP A 255 -11.78 5.90 -0.88
N VAL A 256 -10.49 5.66 -0.55
CA VAL A 256 -9.80 6.33 0.58
C VAL A 256 -9.30 7.73 0.22
N ILE A 257 -9.29 8.10 -1.07
CA ILE A 257 -8.77 9.39 -1.50
C ILE A 257 -9.78 10.48 -1.15
N MET A 258 -9.36 11.44 -0.30
CA MET A 258 -10.22 12.53 0.11
C MET A 258 -10.63 13.39 -1.10
N PRO A 259 -11.94 13.59 -1.34
CA PRO A 259 -12.42 14.49 -2.39
C PRO A 259 -11.87 15.90 -2.22
N ALA A 260 -11.47 16.56 -3.31
CA ALA A 260 -10.81 17.86 -3.27
C ALA A 260 -11.63 18.95 -2.54
N GLN A 261 -12.95 18.89 -2.60
CA GLN A 261 -13.85 19.82 -1.88
C GLN A 261 -13.87 19.59 -0.36
N MET A 262 -13.40 18.46 0.12
CA MET A 262 -13.32 18.13 1.55
C MET A 262 -11.87 18.27 2.10
N ASP A 263 -10.91 18.51 1.22
CA ASP A 263 -9.51 18.64 1.58
C ASP A 263 -9.25 20.03 2.20
N LEU A 264 -8.90 20.02 3.49
CA LEU A 264 -8.61 21.24 4.26
C LEU A 264 -7.11 21.65 4.19
N PHE A 265 -6.29 20.93 3.42
CA PHE A 265 -4.84 21.08 3.41
C PHE A 265 -4.29 21.58 2.07
N ARG A 266 -5.13 21.78 1.09
CA ARG A 266 -4.83 22.34 -0.23
C ARG A 266 -5.30 23.76 -0.38
#